data_3c34344c25551a9f8a51ebe898cafd27
#
_entry.id   3c34344c25551a9f8a51ebe898cafd27
#
_cell.length_a   1.000
_cell.length_b   1.000
_cell.length_c   1.000
_cell.angle_alpha   90.00
_cell.angle_beta   90.00
_cell.angle_gamma   90.00
#
_symmetry.space_group_name_H-M   'P 1'
#
loop_
_entity.id
_entity.type
_entity.pdbx_description
1 polymer ?
#
loop_
_entity_poly.entity_id
_entity_poly.type
_entity_poly.pdbx_seq_one_letter_code
_entity_poly.pdbx_strand_id
1 'polypeptide(L)'
;MSETKYLETHEWYIVNGESFTVGISDYAQGELGDIVFVTLPEVGQEFNKGDAIVEVEATKTVAEAYAPMNCVITEVNSTLETEPELINNDPVGDGWMVKAEIKEMDDSGMTYQQYESFIS
;
A
#
# COMPACT_ATOMS: atom_id res chain seq x y z
N MET A 1 16.63 -10.39 -5.53
CA MET A 1 16.07 -9.09 -5.87
C MET A 1 14.57 -9.11 -5.72
N SER A 2 14.04 -8.10 -5.03
CA SER A 2 12.61 -8.05 -4.76
C SER A 2 11.85 -7.52 -5.98
N GLU A 3 10.70 -8.11 -6.23
CA GLU A 3 9.84 -7.70 -7.32
C GLU A 3 8.59 -7.05 -6.76
N THR A 4 8.14 -5.94 -7.38
CA THR A 4 6.90 -5.30 -7.00
C THR A 4 5.73 -6.15 -7.46
N LYS A 5 4.85 -6.50 -6.54
CA LYS A 5 3.63 -7.25 -6.82
C LYS A 5 2.41 -6.36 -6.59
N TYR A 6 1.31 -6.72 -7.20
CA TYR A 6 0.08 -5.92 -7.17
C TYR A 6 -1.11 -6.77 -6.79
N LEU A 7 -2.05 -6.17 -6.05
CA LEU A 7 -3.29 -6.83 -5.66
C LEU A 7 -4.45 -6.33 -6.52
N GLU A 8 -5.51 -7.13 -6.60
CA GLU A 8 -6.71 -6.73 -7.33
C GLU A 8 -7.38 -5.49 -6.73
N THR A 9 -7.10 -5.21 -5.47
CA THR A 9 -7.60 -4.01 -4.77
C THR A 9 -6.68 -2.82 -4.94
N HIS A 10 -5.66 -2.94 -5.81
CA HIS A 10 -4.80 -1.85 -6.26
C HIS A 10 -3.71 -1.41 -5.28
N GLU A 11 -3.32 -2.28 -4.36
CA GLU A 11 -2.09 -2.05 -3.59
C GLU A 11 -0.92 -2.65 -4.34
N TRP A 12 0.26 -2.07 -4.13
CA TRP A 12 1.51 -2.72 -4.51
C TRP A 12 2.25 -3.11 -3.24
N TYR A 13 3.06 -4.16 -3.33
CA TYR A 13 3.94 -4.51 -2.22
C TYR A 13 5.25 -5.09 -2.74
N ILE A 14 6.28 -4.94 -1.92
CA ILE A 14 7.62 -5.49 -2.22
C ILE A 14 8.04 -6.29 -1.00
N VAL A 15 8.31 -7.59 -1.19
CA VAL A 15 8.80 -8.46 -0.12
C VAL A 15 10.32 -8.35 -0.06
N ASN A 16 10.85 -8.18 1.14
CA ASN A 16 12.28 -8.07 1.37
C ASN A 16 12.62 -8.89 2.61
N GLY A 17 12.99 -10.16 2.39
CA GLY A 17 13.22 -11.08 3.50
C GLY A 17 11.94 -11.42 4.22
N GLU A 18 11.88 -11.08 5.50
CA GLU A 18 10.71 -11.36 6.34
C GLU A 18 9.81 -10.15 6.53
N SER A 19 9.99 -9.13 5.69
CA SER A 19 9.19 -7.92 5.76
C SER A 19 8.69 -7.52 4.38
N PHE A 20 7.73 -6.59 4.34
CA PHE A 20 7.28 -6.00 3.08
C PHE A 20 7.02 -4.52 3.26
N THR A 21 7.04 -3.81 2.13
CA THR A 21 6.61 -2.41 2.03
C THR A 21 5.38 -2.39 1.15
N VAL A 22 4.38 -1.59 1.50
CA VAL A 22 3.12 -1.52 0.77
C VAL A 22 2.67 -0.08 0.55
N GLY A 23 1.98 0.13 -0.56
CA GLY A 23 1.34 1.39 -0.88
C GLY A 23 0.23 1.14 -1.88
N ILE A 24 -0.32 2.21 -2.46
CA ILE A 24 -1.33 2.06 -3.52
C ILE A 24 -0.67 2.32 -4.87
N SER A 25 -1.24 1.70 -5.91
CA SER A 25 -0.68 1.78 -7.25
C SER A 25 -0.90 3.16 -7.88
N ASP A 26 -0.16 3.42 -8.95
CA ASP A 26 -0.34 4.65 -9.74
C ASP A 26 -1.76 4.71 -10.30
N TYR A 27 -2.29 3.58 -10.74
CA TYR A 27 -3.67 3.50 -11.22
C TYR A 27 -4.66 3.93 -10.12
N ALA A 28 -4.46 3.45 -8.89
CA ALA A 28 -5.36 3.76 -7.78
C ALA A 28 -5.36 5.26 -7.46
N GLN A 29 -4.17 5.89 -7.38
CA GLN A 29 -4.12 7.30 -7.06
C GLN A 29 -4.76 8.15 -8.18
N GLY A 30 -4.62 7.71 -9.42
CA GLY A 30 -5.25 8.40 -10.56
C GLY A 30 -6.76 8.35 -10.49
N GLU A 31 -7.32 7.22 -10.04
CA GLU A 31 -8.77 7.07 -9.86
C GLU A 31 -9.29 7.90 -8.70
N LEU A 32 -8.49 8.05 -7.64
CA LEU A 32 -8.89 8.80 -6.45
C LEU A 32 -8.80 10.31 -6.65
N GLY A 33 -7.85 10.77 -7.46
CA GLY A 33 -7.56 12.19 -7.59
C GLY A 33 -6.68 12.66 -6.44
N ASP A 34 -6.73 13.96 -6.14
CA ASP A 34 -5.85 14.56 -5.14
C ASP A 34 -6.07 13.96 -3.75
N ILE A 35 -5.01 13.42 -3.18
CA ILE A 35 -5.03 12.86 -1.83
C ILE A 35 -4.82 14.01 -0.83
N VAL A 36 -5.71 14.12 0.13
CA VAL A 36 -5.71 15.24 1.08
C VAL A 36 -5.41 14.82 2.51
N PHE A 37 -5.60 13.54 2.85
CA PHE A 37 -5.36 13.07 4.21
C PHE A 37 -5.11 11.56 4.22
N VAL A 38 -4.18 11.12 5.07
CA VAL A 38 -3.84 9.70 5.21
C VAL A 38 -3.87 9.34 6.68
N THR A 39 -4.62 8.28 7.03
CA THR A 39 -4.65 7.75 8.39
C THR A 39 -3.81 6.48 8.41
N LEU A 40 -2.67 6.54 9.10
CA LEU A 40 -1.72 5.44 9.20
C LEU A 40 -1.98 4.60 10.45
N PRO A 41 -1.63 3.30 10.41
CA PRO A 41 -1.74 2.46 11.60
C PRO A 41 -0.61 2.77 12.58
N GLU A 42 -0.65 2.12 13.74
CA GLU A 42 0.42 2.26 14.74
C GLU A 42 1.44 1.14 14.60
N VAL A 43 2.70 1.46 14.85
CA VAL A 43 3.76 0.45 14.90
C VAL A 43 3.43 -0.56 15.99
N GLY A 44 3.57 -1.85 15.66
CA GLY A 44 3.24 -2.94 16.58
C GLY A 44 1.84 -3.49 16.39
N GLN A 45 1.00 -2.82 15.61
CA GLN A 45 -0.37 -3.28 15.36
C GLN A 45 -0.35 -4.47 14.40
N GLU A 46 -1.17 -5.48 14.69
CA GLU A 46 -1.26 -6.69 13.88
C GLU A 46 -2.46 -6.64 12.94
N PHE A 47 -2.27 -7.17 11.74
CA PHE A 47 -3.34 -7.26 10.74
C PHE A 47 -3.32 -8.62 10.07
N ASN A 48 -4.50 -9.08 9.67
CA ASN A 48 -4.64 -10.27 8.85
C ASN A 48 -4.77 -9.85 7.40
N LYS A 49 -4.43 -10.76 6.49
CA LYS A 49 -4.60 -10.51 5.05
C LYS A 49 -6.03 -10.02 4.79
N GLY A 50 -6.13 -8.94 4.03
CA GLY A 50 -7.42 -8.35 3.66
C GLY A 50 -7.96 -7.33 4.63
N ASP A 51 -7.33 -7.14 5.79
CA ASP A 51 -7.72 -6.08 6.71
C ASP A 51 -7.31 -4.72 6.17
N ALA A 52 -8.14 -3.71 6.41
CA ALA A 52 -7.79 -2.33 6.03
C ALA A 52 -6.70 -1.83 6.97
N ILE A 53 -5.57 -1.42 6.43
CA ILE A 53 -4.44 -0.96 7.22
C ILE A 53 -4.19 0.53 7.11
N VAL A 54 -4.58 1.17 6.00
CA VAL A 54 -4.41 2.61 5.80
C VAL A 54 -5.70 3.14 5.19
N GLU A 55 -6.15 4.30 5.69
CA GLU A 55 -7.27 5.01 5.09
C GLU A 55 -6.71 6.20 4.32
N VAL A 56 -7.14 6.36 3.08
CA VAL A 56 -6.67 7.42 2.19
C VAL A 56 -7.88 8.27 1.82
N GLU A 57 -7.85 9.54 2.22
CA GLU A 57 -8.93 10.46 1.91
C GLU A 57 -8.53 11.36 0.73
N ALA A 58 -9.34 11.35 -0.31
CA ALA A 58 -9.17 12.21 -1.47
C ALA A 58 -10.26 13.26 -1.49
N THR A 59 -10.17 14.23 -2.40
CA THR A 59 -11.16 15.32 -2.47
C THR A 59 -12.57 14.81 -2.76
N LYS A 60 -12.70 13.69 -3.45
CA LYS A 60 -14.01 13.19 -3.89
C LYS A 60 -14.47 11.91 -3.19
N THR A 61 -13.56 11.20 -2.53
CA THR A 61 -13.88 9.88 -1.99
C THR A 61 -12.86 9.46 -0.94
N VAL A 62 -13.18 8.39 -0.23
CA VAL A 62 -12.28 7.78 0.75
C VAL A 62 -12.04 6.34 0.30
N ALA A 63 -10.79 5.91 0.37
CA ALA A 63 -10.40 4.54 0.01
C ALA A 63 -9.55 3.95 1.12
N GLU A 64 -9.39 2.63 1.09
CA GLU A 64 -8.57 1.92 2.07
C GLU A 64 -7.54 1.08 1.34
N ALA A 65 -6.36 0.94 1.96
CA ALA A 65 -5.35 0.00 1.50
C ALA A 65 -5.40 -1.22 2.42
N TYR A 66 -5.32 -2.40 1.82
CA TYR A 66 -5.51 -3.66 2.55
C TYR A 66 -4.20 -4.41 2.71
N ALA A 67 -4.10 -5.18 3.80
CA ALA A 67 -2.91 -5.97 4.08
C ALA A 67 -2.76 -7.08 3.03
N PRO A 68 -1.58 -7.19 2.38
CA PRO A 68 -1.37 -8.26 1.39
C PRO A 68 -1.18 -9.63 2.03
N MET A 69 -0.85 -9.66 3.31
CA MET A 69 -0.64 -10.92 4.06
C MET A 69 -0.68 -10.61 5.55
N ASN A 70 -0.75 -11.66 6.37
CA ASN A 70 -0.75 -11.48 7.84
C ASN A 70 0.57 -10.84 8.27
N CYS A 71 0.48 -9.81 9.10
CA CYS A 71 1.66 -8.98 9.40
C CYS A 71 1.54 -8.19 10.69
N VAL A 72 2.68 -7.63 11.11
CA VAL A 72 2.78 -6.68 12.23
C VAL A 72 3.48 -5.44 11.71
N ILE A 73 2.90 -4.27 11.92
CA ILE A 73 3.44 -3.01 11.42
C ILE A 73 4.76 -2.69 12.13
N THR A 74 5.82 -2.46 11.38
CA THR A 74 7.12 -2.11 11.91
C THR A 74 7.52 -0.65 11.64
N GLU A 75 6.97 -0.05 10.59
CA GLU A 75 7.29 1.33 10.25
C GLU A 75 6.13 1.94 9.46
N VAL A 76 5.88 3.24 9.67
CA VAL A 76 4.91 3.98 8.88
C VAL A 76 5.59 5.18 8.26
N ASN A 77 5.13 5.61 7.08
CA ASN A 77 5.66 6.77 6.40
C ASN A 77 4.96 8.03 6.93
N SER A 78 5.46 8.53 8.06
CA SER A 78 4.83 9.68 8.74
C SER A 78 4.85 10.96 7.91
N THR A 79 5.70 11.04 6.89
CA THR A 79 5.72 12.19 5.98
C THR A 79 4.37 12.35 5.28
N LEU A 80 3.64 11.27 5.07
CA LEU A 80 2.32 11.32 4.43
C LEU A 80 1.29 12.10 5.27
N GLU A 81 1.53 12.26 6.56
CA GLU A 81 0.63 13.03 7.42
C GLU A 81 0.70 14.52 7.12
N THR A 82 1.86 15.01 6.68
CA THR A 82 2.04 16.41 6.32
C THR A 82 2.08 16.63 4.81
N GLU A 83 2.44 15.60 4.03
CA GLU A 83 2.57 15.69 2.58
C GLU A 83 1.84 14.51 1.91
N PRO A 84 0.52 14.43 2.06
CA PRO A 84 -0.23 13.29 1.47
C PRO A 84 -0.15 13.23 -0.05
N GLU A 85 0.16 14.34 -0.70
CA GLU A 85 0.31 14.42 -2.16
C GLU A 85 1.49 13.60 -2.69
N LEU A 86 2.38 13.12 -1.81
CA LEU A 86 3.43 12.20 -2.23
C LEU A 86 2.86 10.94 -2.86
N ILE A 87 1.68 10.53 -2.41
CA ILE A 87 1.00 9.36 -3.00
C ILE A 87 0.65 9.63 -4.46
N ASN A 88 0.24 10.86 -4.77
CA ASN A 88 -0.06 11.24 -6.16
C ASN A 88 1.22 11.35 -6.99
N ASN A 89 2.25 11.94 -6.41
CA ASN A 89 3.48 12.26 -7.15
C ASN A 89 4.40 11.08 -7.35
N ASP A 90 4.46 10.16 -6.36
CA ASP A 90 5.40 9.03 -6.42
C ASP A 90 4.84 7.86 -5.62
N PRO A 91 3.74 7.25 -6.09
CA PRO A 91 3.02 6.23 -5.29
C PRO A 91 3.83 4.98 -4.98
N VAL A 92 4.77 4.60 -5.84
CA VAL A 92 5.58 3.38 -5.65
C VAL A 92 6.95 3.70 -5.04
N GLY A 93 7.27 4.96 -4.88
CA GLY A 93 8.52 5.43 -4.27
C GLY A 93 8.26 6.13 -2.96
N ASP A 94 8.42 7.46 -2.95
CA ASP A 94 8.29 8.26 -1.72
C ASP A 94 6.89 8.18 -1.10
N GLY A 95 5.89 7.76 -1.87
CA GLY A 95 4.52 7.61 -1.37
C GLY A 95 4.23 6.26 -0.72
N TRP A 96 5.25 5.47 -0.37
CA TRP A 96 5.03 4.21 0.35
C TRP A 96 4.30 4.49 1.67
N MET A 97 3.48 3.55 2.11
CA MET A 97 2.62 3.78 3.28
C MET A 97 3.14 3.14 4.55
N VAL A 98 3.36 1.84 4.54
CA VAL A 98 3.81 1.13 5.74
C VAL A 98 4.81 0.04 5.36
N LYS A 99 5.62 -0.34 6.36
CA LYS A 99 6.45 -1.53 6.32
C LYS A 99 6.00 -2.44 7.45
N ALA A 100 6.04 -3.74 7.21
CA ALA A 100 5.52 -4.70 8.18
C ALA A 100 6.34 -5.98 8.16
N GLU A 101 6.38 -6.64 9.32
CA GLU A 101 6.97 -7.97 9.44
C GLU A 101 5.93 -9.00 9.00
N ILE A 102 6.34 -9.94 8.17
CA ILE A 102 5.45 -10.98 7.65
C ILE A 102 5.25 -12.05 8.71
N LYS A 103 4.00 -12.35 9.04
CA LYS A 103 3.65 -13.44 9.95
C LYS A 103 3.32 -14.71 9.19
N GLU A 104 2.70 -14.56 8.03
CA GLU A 104 2.41 -15.72 7.16
C GLU A 104 2.59 -15.24 5.73
N MET A 105 3.53 -15.85 5.02
CA MET A 105 3.84 -15.46 3.66
C MET A 105 2.67 -15.77 2.72
N ASP A 106 2.31 -14.78 1.91
CA ASP A 106 1.32 -14.95 0.86
C ASP A 106 1.75 -14.06 -0.32
N ASP A 107 2.63 -14.59 -1.14
CA ASP A 107 3.18 -13.86 -2.27
C ASP A 107 2.39 -14.19 -3.56
N SER A 108 1.08 -14.08 -3.46
CA SER A 108 0.16 -14.40 -4.55
C SER A 108 -0.19 -13.20 -5.43
N GLY A 109 0.42 -12.06 -5.18
CA GLY A 109 0.14 -10.85 -5.96
C GLY A 109 0.54 -11.00 -7.42
N MET A 110 -0.03 -10.12 -8.25
CA MET A 110 0.25 -10.10 -9.68
C MET A 110 1.58 -9.41 -9.96
N THR A 111 2.26 -9.87 -11.02
CA THR A 111 3.38 -9.09 -11.56
C THR A 111 2.81 -7.80 -12.14
N TYR A 112 3.66 -6.81 -12.42
CA TYR A 112 3.19 -5.57 -13.04
C TYR A 112 2.50 -5.84 -14.38
N GLN A 113 3.05 -6.76 -15.16
CA GLN A 113 2.48 -7.09 -16.46
C GLN A 113 1.08 -7.70 -16.34
N GLN A 114 0.89 -8.57 -15.35
CA GLN A 114 -0.42 -9.17 -15.08
C GLN A 114 -1.40 -8.11 -14.59
N TYR A 115 -0.94 -7.22 -13.73
CA TYR A 115 -1.76 -6.14 -13.19
C TYR A 115 -2.17 -5.17 -14.29
N GLU A 116 -1.24 -4.82 -15.17
CA GLU A 116 -1.51 -3.94 -16.30
C GLU A 116 -2.63 -4.50 -17.18
N SER A 117 -2.60 -5.80 -17.43
CA SER A 117 -3.67 -6.48 -18.17
C SER A 117 -5.00 -6.46 -17.41
N PHE A 118 -4.93 -6.58 -16.09
CA PHE A 118 -6.11 -6.58 -15.24
C PHE A 118 -6.84 -5.24 -15.25
N ILE A 119 -6.11 -4.13 -15.27
CA ILE A 119 -6.70 -2.79 -15.22
C ILE A 119 -7.02 -2.20 -16.59
N SER A 120 -6.62 -2.85 -17.66
CA SER A 120 -6.85 -2.33 -19.03
C SER A 120 -8.23 -2.70 -19.58
#